data_4859c5fd78972921427964072ded158e
#
_entry.id   4859c5fd78972921427964072ded158e
#
_cell.length_a   1.000
_cell.length_b   1.000
_cell.length_c   1.000
_cell.angle_alpha   90.00
_cell.angle_beta   90.00
_cell.angle_gamma   90.00
#
_symmetry.space_group_name_H-M   'P 1'
#
loop_
_entity.id
_entity.type
_entity.pdbx_description
1 polymer ?
#
loop_
_entity_poly.entity_id
_entity_poly.type
_entity_poly.pdbx_seq_one_letter_code
_entity_poly.pdbx_strand_id
1 'polypeptide(L)'
;KMNSGAGDPDGEALLELSVLEKDSKRLRAWAETPGVSGDRDDAPDVDRRVWYANSVSGRECMGKEECPYGSKCFAALAKEKAMSADVVVTNHTLLAIEIVDSHPILPERDAIVLDEAHEFMDRTTQAVTEELTAGRVERAAKMARKHMPGKAADAFIKAADKFAEAISEFEGTGR
;
A
#
# COMPACT_ATOMS: atom_id res chain seq x y z
N LYS A 1 17.46 16.39 -43.31
CA LYS A 1 18.25 15.79 -42.22
C LYS A 1 17.59 16.25 -40.91
N MET A 2 16.69 15.43 -40.40
CA MET A 2 16.08 15.63 -39.09
C MET A 2 17.00 14.96 -38.05
N ASN A 3 17.55 15.76 -37.17
CA ASN A 3 18.38 15.31 -36.05
C ASN A 3 17.43 14.86 -34.95
N SER A 4 17.28 13.56 -34.76
CA SER A 4 16.60 12.99 -33.61
C SER A 4 17.52 13.17 -32.39
N GLY A 5 17.24 14.19 -31.59
CA GLY A 5 17.93 14.38 -30.31
C GLY A 5 17.61 13.18 -29.41
N ALA A 6 18.59 12.33 -29.20
CA ALA A 6 18.57 11.40 -28.08
C ALA A 6 18.62 12.26 -26.81
N GLY A 7 17.56 12.22 -26.00
CA GLY A 7 17.54 12.89 -24.70
C GLY A 7 18.70 12.36 -23.87
N ASP A 8 19.33 13.25 -23.11
CA ASP A 8 20.39 12.90 -22.19
C ASP A 8 19.78 12.09 -21.03
N PRO A 9 20.02 10.76 -20.95
CA PRO A 9 19.39 9.90 -19.93
C PRO A 9 19.82 10.28 -18.51
N ASP A 10 20.98 10.86 -18.33
CA ASP A 10 21.46 11.32 -17.04
C ASP A 10 20.77 12.62 -16.61
N GLY A 11 20.48 13.52 -17.58
CA GLY A 11 19.70 14.72 -17.34
C GLY A 11 18.26 14.45 -16.98
N GLU A 12 17.61 13.50 -17.63
CA GLU A 12 16.24 13.06 -17.29
C GLU A 12 16.18 12.42 -15.90
N ALA A 13 17.13 11.56 -15.56
CA ALA A 13 17.20 10.92 -14.24
C ALA A 13 17.42 11.96 -13.11
N LEU A 14 18.25 12.98 -13.31
CA LEU A 14 18.45 14.06 -12.35
C LEU A 14 17.21 14.93 -12.17
N LEU A 15 16.49 15.23 -13.26
CA LEU A 15 15.22 15.96 -13.20
C LEU A 15 14.16 15.15 -12.42
N GLU A 16 14.06 13.86 -12.69
CA GLU A 16 13.12 12.95 -12.00
C GLU A 16 13.42 12.91 -10.49
N LEU A 17 14.67 12.75 -10.09
CA LEU A 17 15.08 12.77 -8.68
C LEU A 17 14.73 14.12 -8.02
N SER A 18 14.89 15.24 -8.73
CA SER A 18 14.55 16.57 -8.20
C SER A 18 13.04 16.74 -7.98
N VAL A 19 12.20 16.12 -8.81
CA VAL A 19 10.74 16.13 -8.67
C VAL A 19 10.34 15.32 -7.44
N LEU A 20 10.87 14.10 -7.30
CA LEU A 20 10.59 13.24 -6.16
C LEU A 20 11.02 13.87 -4.83
N GLU A 21 12.14 14.59 -4.82
CA GLU A 21 12.59 15.29 -3.63
C GLU A 21 11.66 16.47 -3.26
N LYS A 22 11.21 17.24 -4.24
CA LYS A 22 10.23 18.32 -4.03
C LYS A 22 8.91 17.77 -3.50
N ASP A 23 8.41 16.73 -4.09
CA ASP A 23 7.17 16.08 -3.66
C ASP A 23 7.29 15.50 -2.24
N SER A 24 8.43 14.89 -1.90
CA SER A 24 8.70 14.41 -0.54
C SER A 24 8.69 15.55 0.47
N LYS A 25 9.28 16.70 0.15
CA LYS A 25 9.26 17.90 1.01
C LYS A 25 7.83 18.45 1.16
N ARG A 26 7.05 18.50 0.07
CA ARG A 26 5.64 18.95 0.11
C ARG A 26 4.79 18.04 0.99
N LEU A 27 4.93 16.72 0.84
CA LEU A 27 4.17 15.75 1.63
C LEU A 27 4.50 15.87 3.12
N ARG A 28 5.78 16.01 3.47
CA ARG A 28 6.21 16.19 4.86
C ARG A 28 5.70 17.49 5.47
N ALA A 29 5.81 18.60 4.75
CA ALA A 29 5.31 19.89 5.21
C ALA A 29 3.78 19.86 5.43
N TRP A 30 3.03 19.17 4.56
CA TRP A 30 1.60 18.93 4.77
C TRP A 30 1.35 18.10 6.02
N ALA A 31 2.04 16.99 6.21
CA ALA A 31 1.87 16.12 7.38
C ALA A 31 2.20 16.80 8.72
N GLU A 32 3.05 17.84 8.71
CA GLU A 32 3.40 18.65 9.87
C GLU A 32 2.43 19.81 10.12
N THR A 33 1.49 20.05 9.19
CA THR A 33 0.51 21.14 9.32
C THR A 33 -0.52 20.78 10.39
N PRO A 34 -0.79 21.64 11.38
CA PRO A 34 -1.79 21.37 12.40
C PRO A 34 -3.19 21.18 11.80
N GLY A 35 -3.89 20.14 12.24
CA GLY A 35 -5.28 19.89 11.88
C GLY A 35 -5.49 19.10 10.58
N VAL A 36 -4.43 18.64 9.91
CA VAL A 36 -4.58 17.72 8.77
C VAL A 36 -5.10 16.36 9.22
N SER A 37 -5.94 15.77 8.40
CA SER A 37 -6.57 14.47 8.68
C SER A 37 -5.60 13.30 8.56
N GLY A 38 -4.57 13.44 7.73
CA GLY A 38 -3.72 12.34 7.27
C GLY A 38 -4.35 11.51 6.16
N ASP A 39 -5.53 11.88 5.68
CA ASP A 39 -6.18 11.24 4.56
C ASP A 39 -5.46 11.57 3.25
N ARG A 40 -5.40 10.58 2.38
CA ARG A 40 -4.77 10.74 1.07
C ARG A 40 -5.50 11.74 0.18
N ASP A 41 -6.83 11.82 0.31
CA ASP A 41 -7.65 12.71 -0.50
C ASP A 41 -7.43 14.19 -0.13
N ASP A 42 -6.97 14.47 1.10
CA ASP A 42 -6.60 15.81 1.57
C ASP A 42 -5.12 16.12 1.32
N ALA A 43 -4.34 15.12 0.94
CA ALA A 43 -2.90 15.28 0.73
C ALA A 43 -2.58 16.01 -0.58
N PRO A 44 -1.43 16.71 -0.66
CA PRO A 44 -1.01 17.30 -1.91
C PRO A 44 -0.79 16.22 -2.98
N ASP A 45 -1.13 16.55 -4.23
CA ASP A 45 -0.84 15.67 -5.35
C ASP A 45 0.66 15.50 -5.51
N VAL A 46 1.13 14.29 -5.26
CA VAL A 46 2.54 13.89 -5.29
C VAL A 46 2.71 12.60 -6.09
N ASP A 47 3.92 12.37 -6.61
CA ASP A 47 4.22 11.12 -7.29
C ASP A 47 3.87 9.91 -6.41
N ARG A 48 3.25 8.92 -7.03
CA ARG A 48 2.79 7.70 -6.35
C ARG A 48 3.92 6.99 -5.58
N ARG A 49 5.14 7.03 -6.11
CA ARG A 49 6.33 6.45 -5.45
C ARG A 49 6.66 7.18 -4.14
N VAL A 50 6.50 8.51 -4.12
CA VAL A 50 6.70 9.32 -2.92
C VAL A 50 5.66 8.98 -1.86
N TRP A 51 4.39 8.84 -2.26
CA TRP A 51 3.34 8.41 -1.33
C TRP A 51 3.66 7.06 -0.69
N TYR A 52 3.96 6.04 -1.50
CA TYR A 52 4.27 4.70 -0.99
C TYR A 52 5.55 4.63 -0.15
N ALA A 53 6.52 5.48 -0.42
CA ALA A 53 7.74 5.55 0.39
C ALA A 53 7.53 6.20 1.76
N ASN A 54 6.43 6.94 1.94
CA ASN A 54 6.09 7.63 3.20
C ASN A 54 4.82 7.06 3.87
N SER A 55 4.26 5.98 3.36
CA SER A 55 3.11 5.29 3.93
C SER A 55 3.46 3.84 4.28
N VAL A 56 2.80 3.30 5.28
CA VAL A 56 2.97 1.92 5.75
C VAL A 56 1.64 1.20 5.65
N SER A 57 1.65 -0.03 5.18
CA SER A 57 0.46 -0.88 5.22
C SER A 57 0.16 -1.36 6.64
N GLY A 58 -1.08 -1.77 6.91
CA GLY A 58 -1.46 -2.31 8.22
C GLY A 58 -0.61 -3.51 8.65
N ARG A 59 -0.13 -4.32 7.69
CA ARG A 59 0.75 -5.49 7.95
C ARG A 59 2.18 -5.10 8.33
N GLU A 60 2.65 -3.94 7.88
CA GLU A 60 4.00 -3.42 8.16
C GLU A 60 4.03 -2.52 9.39
N CYS A 61 2.87 -2.13 9.90
CA CYS A 61 2.75 -1.24 11.04
C CYS A 61 3.11 -1.96 12.33
N MET A 62 4.07 -1.42 13.08
CA MET A 62 4.48 -1.95 14.39
C MET A 62 3.47 -1.70 15.50
N GLY A 63 2.39 -0.96 15.23
CA GLY A 63 1.45 -0.52 16.24
C GLY A 63 1.87 0.76 16.95
N LYS A 64 0.91 1.38 17.67
CA LYS A 64 1.12 2.66 18.36
C LYS A 64 2.19 2.59 19.44
N GLU A 65 2.20 1.51 20.20
CA GLU A 65 3.04 1.31 21.38
C GLU A 65 4.53 1.24 21.02
N GLU A 66 4.86 0.54 19.93
CA GLU A 66 6.24 0.28 19.52
C GLU A 66 6.77 1.31 18.51
N CYS A 67 5.88 2.10 17.90
CA CYS A 67 6.26 3.06 16.89
C CYS A 67 6.74 4.38 17.51
N PRO A 68 7.95 4.87 17.18
CA PRO A 68 8.43 6.16 17.65
C PRO A 68 7.51 7.35 17.33
N TYR A 69 6.70 7.20 16.29
CA TYR A 69 5.72 8.20 15.83
C TYR A 69 4.28 7.88 16.27
N GLY A 70 4.07 6.87 17.10
CA GLY A 70 2.75 6.37 17.48
C GLY A 70 1.81 7.44 18.03
N SER A 71 2.32 8.36 18.84
CA SER A 71 1.54 9.48 19.41
C SER A 71 1.09 10.53 18.39
N LYS A 72 1.73 10.59 17.23
CA LYS A 72 1.43 11.51 16.12
C LYS A 72 0.91 10.80 14.88
N CYS A 73 0.73 9.49 14.97
CA CYS A 73 0.29 8.68 13.83
C CYS A 73 -1.17 8.98 13.49
N PHE A 74 -1.44 9.43 12.27
CA PHE A 74 -2.80 9.74 11.81
C PHE A 74 -3.75 8.54 11.95
N ALA A 75 -3.31 7.34 11.59
CA ALA A 75 -4.11 6.13 11.71
C ALA A 75 -4.43 5.79 13.17
N ALA A 76 -3.47 5.96 14.09
CA ALA A 76 -3.71 5.75 15.52
C ALA A 76 -4.68 6.77 16.10
N LEU A 77 -4.51 8.06 15.76
CA LEU A 77 -5.40 9.13 16.19
C LEU A 77 -6.82 8.97 15.63
N ALA A 78 -6.95 8.57 14.37
CA ALA A 78 -8.24 8.27 13.75
C ALA A 78 -8.95 7.10 14.46
N LYS A 79 -8.21 6.05 14.79
CA LYS A 79 -8.75 4.91 15.54
C LYS A 79 -9.20 5.32 16.95
N GLU A 80 -8.43 6.11 17.66
CA GLU A 80 -8.82 6.64 18.99
C GLU A 80 -10.07 7.51 18.92
N LYS A 81 -10.16 8.37 17.89
CA LYS A 81 -11.34 9.18 17.65
C LYS A 81 -12.57 8.32 17.37
N ALA A 82 -12.43 7.26 16.56
CA ALA A 82 -13.50 6.33 16.29
C ALA A 82 -14.00 5.61 17.55
N MET A 83 -13.06 5.20 18.44
CA MET A 83 -13.40 4.52 19.70
C MET A 83 -14.24 5.38 20.66
N SER A 84 -14.24 6.70 20.54
CA SER A 84 -14.99 7.64 21.34
C SER A 84 -16.22 8.20 20.64
N ALA A 85 -16.52 7.78 19.44
CA ALA A 85 -17.62 8.29 18.63
C ALA A 85 -18.91 7.49 18.83
N ASP A 86 -20.07 8.17 18.86
CA ASP A 86 -21.38 7.53 18.91
C ASP A 86 -21.76 6.87 17.57
N VAL A 87 -21.24 7.41 16.47
CA VAL A 87 -21.47 6.90 15.11
C VAL A 87 -20.14 6.87 14.35
N VAL A 88 -19.83 5.72 13.76
CA VAL A 88 -18.65 5.54 12.91
C VAL A 88 -19.09 5.18 11.48
N VAL A 89 -18.65 5.96 10.52
CA VAL A 89 -18.86 5.67 9.09
C VAL A 89 -17.58 5.06 8.54
N THR A 90 -17.71 3.90 7.90
CA THR A 90 -16.58 3.18 7.31
C THR A 90 -16.99 2.53 5.99
N ASN A 91 -16.03 1.95 5.27
CA ASN A 91 -16.30 1.23 4.05
C ASN A 91 -16.51 -0.28 4.31
N HIS A 92 -17.15 -0.95 3.37
CA HIS A 92 -17.42 -2.39 3.43
C HIS A 92 -16.14 -3.23 3.58
N THR A 93 -15.05 -2.81 2.93
CA THR A 93 -13.78 -3.54 2.97
C THR A 93 -13.21 -3.60 4.38
N LEU A 94 -13.24 -2.52 5.14
CA LEU A 94 -12.71 -2.50 6.51
C LEU A 94 -13.55 -3.37 7.44
N LEU A 95 -14.89 -3.34 7.30
CA LEU A 95 -15.78 -4.23 8.02
C LEU A 95 -15.56 -5.70 7.65
N ALA A 96 -15.35 -5.99 6.36
CA ALA A 96 -15.07 -7.33 5.88
C ALA A 96 -13.75 -7.88 6.44
N ILE A 97 -12.69 -7.08 6.45
CA ILE A 97 -11.39 -7.46 7.03
C ILE A 97 -11.54 -7.77 8.53
N GLU A 98 -12.26 -6.95 9.29
CA GLU A 98 -12.50 -7.22 10.71
C GLU A 98 -13.20 -8.55 10.96
N ILE A 99 -14.23 -8.85 10.16
CA ILE A 99 -15.00 -10.11 10.28
C ILE A 99 -14.11 -11.32 9.97
N VAL A 100 -13.28 -11.21 8.94
CA VAL A 100 -12.45 -12.33 8.46
C VAL A 100 -11.21 -12.54 9.34
N ASP A 101 -10.51 -11.49 9.68
CA ASP A 101 -9.28 -11.58 10.50
C ASP A 101 -9.60 -11.82 11.98
N SER A 102 -10.89 -11.71 12.38
CA SER A 102 -11.33 -11.85 13.77
C SER A 102 -10.57 -10.93 14.75
N HIS A 103 -10.04 -9.80 14.25
CA HIS A 103 -9.37 -8.79 15.06
C HIS A 103 -10.22 -7.52 15.09
N PRO A 104 -10.52 -6.97 16.27
CA PRO A 104 -11.33 -5.76 16.38
C PRO A 104 -10.56 -4.55 15.81
N ILE A 105 -11.03 -4.09 14.65
CA ILE A 105 -10.50 -2.89 13.98
C ILE A 105 -11.39 -1.69 14.30
N LEU A 106 -12.71 -1.92 14.30
CA LEU A 106 -13.74 -0.94 14.60
C LEU A 106 -14.15 -0.98 16.06
N PRO A 107 -14.74 0.08 16.62
CA PRO A 107 -15.28 0.07 17.98
C PRO A 107 -16.36 -1.01 18.19
N GLU A 108 -16.56 -1.40 19.46
CA GLU A 108 -17.75 -2.16 19.84
C GLU A 108 -19.00 -1.37 19.45
N ARG A 109 -20.04 -2.09 18.99
CA ARG A 109 -21.21 -1.47 18.40
C ARG A 109 -22.45 -2.33 18.64
N ASP A 110 -23.57 -1.67 18.90
CA ASP A 110 -24.87 -2.32 19.10
C ASP A 110 -25.60 -2.59 17.77
N ALA A 111 -25.28 -1.82 16.72
CA ALA A 111 -25.95 -1.91 15.42
C ALA A 111 -24.96 -1.63 14.26
N ILE A 112 -25.25 -2.22 13.12
CA ILE A 112 -24.59 -1.95 11.85
C ILE A 112 -25.65 -1.61 10.81
N VAL A 113 -25.45 -0.50 10.10
CA VAL A 113 -26.27 -0.13 8.95
C VAL A 113 -25.41 -0.28 7.70
N LEU A 114 -25.84 -1.15 6.81
CA LEU A 114 -25.15 -1.38 5.53
C LEU A 114 -25.90 -0.63 4.43
N ASP A 115 -25.26 0.40 3.88
CA ASP A 115 -25.70 1.01 2.65
C ASP A 115 -25.22 0.17 1.46
N GLU A 116 -25.99 0.13 0.37
CA GLU A 116 -25.67 -0.68 -0.81
C GLU A 116 -25.26 -2.12 -0.44
N ALA A 117 -26.03 -2.77 0.45
CA ALA A 117 -25.69 -4.07 1.03
C ALA A 117 -25.41 -5.18 -0.02
N HIS A 118 -25.92 -5.01 -1.24
CA HIS A 118 -25.68 -5.92 -2.35
C HIS A 118 -24.19 -5.96 -2.78
N GLU A 119 -23.44 -4.86 -2.59
CA GLU A 119 -22.00 -4.82 -2.86
C GLU A 119 -21.17 -5.51 -1.76
N PHE A 120 -21.72 -5.71 -0.57
CA PHE A 120 -20.95 -6.19 0.57
C PHE A 120 -20.36 -7.59 0.33
N MET A 121 -21.07 -8.45 -0.38
CA MET A 121 -20.60 -9.79 -0.77
C MET A 121 -19.32 -9.69 -1.62
N ASP A 122 -19.35 -8.87 -2.66
CA ASP A 122 -18.22 -8.70 -3.57
C ASP A 122 -17.03 -8.05 -2.86
N ARG A 123 -17.29 -7.06 -2.00
CA ARG A 123 -16.25 -6.42 -1.19
C ARG A 123 -15.61 -7.38 -0.18
N THR A 124 -16.43 -8.25 0.43
CA THR A 124 -15.92 -9.29 1.34
C THR A 124 -15.04 -10.28 0.58
N THR A 125 -15.49 -10.77 -0.57
CA THR A 125 -14.70 -11.65 -1.42
C THR A 125 -13.36 -11.02 -1.82
N GLN A 126 -13.37 -9.76 -2.25
CA GLN A 126 -12.15 -9.02 -2.59
C GLN A 126 -11.21 -8.84 -1.40
N ALA A 127 -11.75 -8.57 -0.21
CA ALA A 127 -10.95 -8.35 1.01
C ALA A 127 -10.18 -9.61 1.45
N VAL A 128 -10.72 -10.79 1.17
CA VAL A 128 -10.09 -12.08 1.52
C VAL A 128 -9.35 -12.73 0.35
N THR A 129 -9.47 -12.16 -0.85
CA THR A 129 -8.77 -12.69 -2.02
C THR A 129 -7.30 -12.30 -1.99
N GLU A 130 -6.44 -13.29 -1.91
CA GLU A 130 -5.01 -13.11 -2.10
C GLU A 130 -4.65 -13.39 -3.55
N GLU A 131 -4.07 -12.41 -4.20
CA GLU A 131 -3.61 -12.54 -5.58
C GLU A 131 -2.10 -12.77 -5.60
N LEU A 132 -1.67 -13.91 -6.14
CA LEU A 132 -0.28 -14.24 -6.36
C LEU A 132 0.06 -14.06 -7.84
N THR A 133 0.70 -12.96 -8.17
CA THR A 133 1.14 -12.67 -9.54
C THR A 133 2.63 -12.92 -9.72
N ALA A 134 3.05 -13.25 -10.95
CA ALA A 134 4.46 -13.38 -11.31
C ALA A 134 5.27 -12.13 -10.89
N GLY A 135 4.75 -10.94 -11.13
CA GLY A 135 5.41 -9.69 -10.76
C GLY A 135 5.54 -9.46 -9.25
N ARG A 136 4.63 -9.97 -8.41
CA ARG A 136 4.78 -9.92 -6.94
C ARG A 136 5.90 -10.84 -6.47
N VAL A 137 5.95 -12.06 -7.00
CA VAL A 137 6.99 -13.05 -6.66
C VAL A 137 8.37 -12.55 -7.11
N GLU A 138 8.48 -12.00 -8.31
CA GLU A 138 9.72 -11.42 -8.83
C GLU A 138 10.22 -10.24 -7.96
N ARG A 139 9.33 -9.32 -7.57
CA ARG A 139 9.69 -8.21 -6.66
C ARG A 139 10.17 -8.72 -5.31
N ALA A 140 9.50 -9.72 -4.74
CA ALA A 140 9.93 -10.35 -3.48
C ALA A 140 11.30 -10.99 -3.60
N ALA A 141 11.58 -11.71 -4.70
CA ALA A 141 12.87 -12.32 -4.96
C ALA A 141 13.99 -11.27 -5.12
N LYS A 142 13.74 -10.18 -5.84
CA LYS A 142 14.69 -9.04 -5.96
C LYS A 142 14.95 -8.37 -4.61
N MET A 143 13.92 -8.21 -3.79
CA MET A 143 14.06 -7.65 -2.44
C MET A 143 14.87 -8.58 -1.52
N ALA A 144 14.60 -9.89 -1.55
CA ALA A 144 15.37 -10.88 -0.81
C ALA A 144 16.85 -10.84 -1.19
N ARG A 145 17.19 -10.74 -2.47
CA ARG A 145 18.56 -10.61 -2.94
C ARG A 145 19.25 -9.35 -2.43
N LYS A 146 18.53 -8.23 -2.34
CA LYS A 146 19.06 -6.97 -1.84
C LYS A 146 19.43 -7.03 -0.34
N HIS A 147 18.61 -7.71 0.46
CA HIS A 147 18.76 -7.73 1.92
C HIS A 147 19.47 -8.98 2.47
N MET A 148 19.42 -10.09 1.75
CA MET A 148 20.02 -11.36 2.12
C MET A 148 20.76 -11.97 0.92
N PRO A 149 21.87 -11.37 0.46
CA PRO A 149 22.61 -11.91 -0.68
C PRO A 149 23.16 -13.30 -0.37
N GLY A 150 23.13 -14.19 -1.37
CA GLY A 150 23.67 -15.52 -1.24
C GLY A 150 22.89 -16.58 -2.03
N LYS A 151 23.31 -17.84 -1.93
CA LYS A 151 22.73 -18.96 -2.69
C LYS A 151 21.22 -19.12 -2.53
N ALA A 152 20.69 -18.81 -1.36
CA ALA A 152 19.24 -18.88 -1.10
C ALA A 152 18.46 -17.82 -1.91
N ALA A 153 18.97 -16.59 -1.97
CA ALA A 153 18.36 -15.54 -2.78
C ALA A 153 18.44 -15.85 -4.29
N ASP A 154 19.58 -16.41 -4.75
CA ASP A 154 19.72 -16.83 -6.15
C ASP A 154 18.77 -17.98 -6.49
N ALA A 155 18.57 -18.92 -5.57
CA ALA A 155 17.57 -19.99 -5.73
C ALA A 155 16.14 -19.44 -5.77
N PHE A 156 15.83 -18.43 -4.95
CA PHE A 156 14.53 -17.79 -4.96
C PHE A 156 14.26 -17.06 -6.28
N ILE A 157 15.24 -16.34 -6.83
CA ILE A 157 15.11 -15.70 -8.15
C ILE A 157 14.79 -16.74 -9.22
N LYS A 158 15.57 -17.83 -9.28
CA LYS A 158 15.31 -18.92 -10.24
C LYS A 158 13.92 -19.56 -10.08
N ALA A 159 13.43 -19.66 -8.84
CA ALA A 159 12.09 -20.16 -8.58
C ALA A 159 11.02 -19.15 -9.03
N ALA A 160 11.26 -17.85 -8.85
CA ALA A 160 10.38 -16.79 -9.33
C ALA A 160 10.26 -16.78 -10.86
N ASP A 161 11.38 -16.94 -11.57
CA ASP A 161 11.40 -17.04 -13.04
C ASP A 161 10.56 -18.23 -13.53
N LYS A 162 10.78 -19.42 -12.93
CA LYS A 162 9.98 -20.62 -13.25
C LYS A 162 8.50 -20.46 -12.96
N PHE A 163 8.16 -19.77 -11.87
CA PHE A 163 6.78 -19.46 -11.54
C PHE A 163 6.15 -18.54 -12.60
N ALA A 164 6.88 -17.53 -13.06
CA ALA A 164 6.42 -16.62 -14.10
C ALA A 164 6.17 -17.36 -15.43
N GLU A 165 7.07 -18.26 -15.82
CA GLU A 165 6.91 -19.11 -17.01
C GLU A 165 5.66 -19.99 -16.89
N ALA A 166 5.47 -20.68 -15.75
CA ALA A 166 4.33 -21.57 -15.53
C ALA A 166 2.99 -20.81 -15.57
N ILE A 167 2.91 -19.62 -14.98
CA ILE A 167 1.69 -18.77 -15.04
C ILE A 167 1.41 -18.35 -16.47
N SER A 168 2.42 -17.92 -17.23
CA SER A 168 2.27 -17.53 -18.63
C SER A 168 1.76 -18.67 -19.53
N GLU A 169 2.26 -19.88 -19.31
CA GLU A 169 1.78 -21.07 -20.01
C GLU A 169 0.32 -21.39 -19.68
N PHE A 170 -0.06 -21.26 -18.41
CA PHE A 170 -1.44 -21.50 -17.97
C PHE A 170 -2.42 -20.48 -18.55
N GLU A 171 -2.07 -19.19 -18.57
CA GLU A 171 -2.89 -18.14 -19.19
C GLU A 171 -3.02 -18.32 -20.71
N GLY A 172 -2.01 -18.86 -21.37
CA GLY A 172 -2.02 -19.17 -22.80
C GLY A 172 -2.91 -20.38 -23.20
N THR A 173 -3.22 -21.26 -22.25
CA THR A 173 -4.05 -22.47 -22.50
C THR A 173 -5.53 -22.28 -22.18
N GLY A 174 -5.91 -21.17 -21.55
CA GLY A 174 -7.30 -20.84 -21.23
C GLY A 174 -8.05 -20.18 -22.39
N ARG A 175 -8.38 -20.95 -23.45
CA ARG A 175 -9.38 -20.60 -24.47
C ARG A 175 -10.47 -21.62 -24.50
#